data_e6ff750621220f2b300efdb1a39acfa0
#
_entry.id   e6ff750621220f2b300efdb1a39acfa0
#
_cell.length_a   1.000
_cell.length_b   1.000
_cell.length_c   1.000
_cell.angle_alpha   90.00
_cell.angle_beta   90.00
_cell.angle_gamma   90.00
#
_symmetry.space_group_name_H-M   'P 1'
#
loop_
_entity.id
_entity.type
_entity.pdbx_description
1 polymer ?
#
loop_
_entity_poly.entity_id
_entity_poly.type
_entity_poly.pdbx_seq_one_letter_code
_entity_poly.pdbx_strand_id
1 'polypeptide(L)'
;MNAVSFPTQGEVIQFAFDALGIMPRKHENDPSFNETRKKSTQKALQRLAVEEGVLDQRLGEMIQTLSYLVAGSIPPRECLALGNILCDLFDIYRETLRNEGTFLTKSETIKWILLDRIVPRLPISVAKHLQRYNVAADSLIVPSDKSWYLPSKGADGWIWPLAKVMRWAYELAGTPINKFHWPESCDTQEKNLESAKKWLAGLHVPSWPALFTNFNQSFDALGRVEAKQGRPDLSVTQKNSVRMALFVARVSTYISKAILLHFGDTVLEESCSRYQIIEASVDDEKQKVSRYVQQVIARNEIPSSEWDKVWLYVSTDYWVQFADRQYSVMQGLQHKQISEVQAMKMLRSLGTLAALPFEKPEIFSTSQAIPQGFSTAVLDGLALRKRPEINIEKIEAYAKSLDEKRLRHVLEWMVPWQMATYHYRAERYAVAYPFIQDAFEKAQYCAGSHQYLLVNQYIELAAKNDKWRDFKRGIEWATYLGIEVRWLRKDDPTQEKLGFFFEVMKKAVYAV
;
A
#
# COMPACT_ATOMS: atom_id res chain seq x y z
N MET A 1 14.47 23.91 2.39
CA MET A 1 13.72 23.28 1.26
C MET A 1 13.27 21.91 1.72
N ASN A 2 12.02 21.52 1.44
CA ASN A 2 11.59 20.15 1.73
C ASN A 2 12.37 19.19 0.85
N ALA A 3 12.97 18.15 1.45
CA ALA A 3 13.75 17.17 0.71
C ALA A 3 12.87 16.46 -0.35
N VAL A 4 13.43 16.24 -1.54
CA VAL A 4 12.81 15.44 -2.60
C VAL A 4 12.91 13.99 -2.18
N SER A 5 11.78 13.33 -1.91
CA SER A 5 11.79 11.93 -1.49
C SER A 5 10.41 11.26 -1.54
N PHE A 6 10.42 9.94 -1.60
CA PHE A 6 9.29 9.11 -1.20
C PHE A 6 9.11 9.14 0.34
N PRO A 7 7.93 8.84 0.88
CA PRO A 7 7.77 8.52 2.29
C PRO A 7 8.60 7.27 2.62
N THR A 8 9.13 7.19 3.83
CA THR A 8 9.82 5.98 4.28
C THR A 8 8.83 4.82 4.47
N GLN A 9 9.32 3.59 4.41
CA GLN A 9 8.48 2.42 4.68
C GLN A 9 7.84 2.48 6.07
N GLY A 10 8.58 2.94 7.07
CA GLY A 10 8.06 3.11 8.43
C GLY A 10 6.89 4.10 8.48
N GLU A 11 6.97 5.21 7.75
CA GLU A 11 5.87 6.19 7.65
C GLU A 11 4.63 5.57 6.98
N VAL A 12 4.82 4.78 5.91
CA VAL A 12 3.71 4.10 5.21
C VAL A 12 3.02 3.08 6.12
N ILE A 13 3.80 2.28 6.85
CA ILE A 13 3.27 1.29 7.79
C ILE A 13 2.57 1.97 8.96
N GLN A 14 3.15 3.03 9.53
CA GLN A 14 2.51 3.79 10.60
C GLN A 14 1.16 4.35 10.15
N PHE A 15 1.09 4.92 8.94
CA PHE A 15 -0.17 5.39 8.38
C PHE A 15 -1.20 4.27 8.23
N ALA A 16 -0.78 3.07 7.76
CA ALA A 16 -1.67 1.91 7.66
C ALA A 16 -2.23 1.48 9.03
N PHE A 17 -1.40 1.45 10.08
CA PHE A 17 -1.85 1.14 11.45
C PHE A 17 -2.85 2.17 11.97
N ASP A 18 -2.58 3.44 11.76
CA ASP A 18 -3.47 4.53 12.16
C ASP A 18 -4.79 4.47 11.38
N ALA A 19 -4.71 4.18 10.06
CA ALA A 19 -5.88 4.00 9.20
C ALA A 19 -6.73 2.79 9.63
N LEU A 20 -6.14 1.69 10.03
CA LEU A 20 -6.86 0.52 10.57
C LEU A 20 -7.38 0.76 11.99
N GLY A 21 -6.76 1.68 12.73
CA GLY A 21 -7.18 2.08 14.08
C GLY A 21 -7.10 0.98 15.13
N ILE A 22 -6.29 -0.03 14.91
CA ILE A 22 -6.21 -1.22 15.73
C ILE A 22 -5.26 -1.10 16.93
N MET A 23 -4.46 -0.03 16.99
CA MET A 23 -3.62 0.25 18.15
C MET A 23 -4.46 0.87 19.27
N PRO A 24 -4.71 0.16 20.37
CA PRO A 24 -5.49 0.69 21.48
C PRO A 24 -4.75 1.84 22.15
N ARG A 25 -5.39 3.00 22.25
CA ARG A 25 -4.83 4.18 22.93
C ARG A 25 -4.82 4.07 24.46
N LYS A 26 -5.52 3.17 25.04
CA LYS A 26 -5.64 2.68 26.42
C LYS A 26 -6.94 1.88 26.47
N HIS A 27 -6.90 0.59 26.61
CA HIS A 27 -8.06 -0.18 27.06
C HIS A 27 -7.63 -1.08 28.21
N GLU A 28 -8.21 -0.82 29.36
CA GLU A 28 -7.99 -1.55 30.58
C GLU A 28 -8.59 -2.97 30.55
N ASN A 29 -9.38 -3.34 29.52
CA ASN A 29 -10.24 -4.51 29.55
C ASN A 29 -10.12 -5.49 28.37
N ASP A 30 -9.06 -5.44 27.55
CA ASP A 30 -8.85 -6.48 26.54
C ASP A 30 -7.75 -7.46 26.97
N PRO A 31 -8.11 -8.67 27.47
CA PRO A 31 -7.15 -9.65 27.96
C PRO A 31 -6.26 -10.22 26.84
N SER A 32 -6.63 -10.05 25.56
CA SER A 32 -5.87 -10.56 24.43
C SER A 32 -4.70 -9.66 24.02
N PHE A 33 -4.74 -8.37 24.39
CA PHE A 33 -3.71 -7.39 24.08
C PHE A 33 -3.12 -6.77 25.34
N ASN A 34 -2.20 -7.48 25.95
CA ASN A 34 -1.51 -7.03 27.16
C ASN A 34 -0.50 -5.92 26.87
N GLU A 35 -0.12 -5.13 27.90
CA GLU A 35 0.88 -4.04 27.83
C GLU A 35 2.21 -4.48 27.20
N THR A 36 2.61 -5.74 27.38
CA THR A 36 3.84 -6.31 26.82
C THR A 36 3.76 -6.40 25.28
N ARG A 37 2.64 -6.88 24.74
CA ARG A 37 2.41 -6.94 23.28
C ARG A 37 2.33 -5.56 22.66
N LYS A 38 1.63 -4.63 23.31
CA LYS A 38 1.55 -3.24 22.86
C LYS A 38 2.94 -2.60 22.77
N LYS A 39 3.76 -2.73 23.84
CA LYS A 39 5.14 -2.23 23.83
C LYS A 39 6.00 -2.92 22.78
N SER A 40 5.83 -4.22 22.57
CA SER A 40 6.52 -4.98 21.52
C SER A 40 6.16 -4.47 20.13
N THR A 41 4.87 -4.29 19.84
CA THR A 41 4.38 -3.76 18.54
C THR A 41 4.86 -2.33 18.30
N GLN A 42 4.79 -1.46 19.32
CA GLN A 42 5.32 -0.10 19.22
C GLN A 42 6.83 -0.09 18.96
N LYS A 43 7.59 -0.95 19.64
CA LYS A 43 9.02 -1.10 19.43
C LYS A 43 9.35 -1.65 18.03
N ALA A 44 8.54 -2.59 17.52
CA ALA A 44 8.68 -3.10 16.17
C ALA A 44 8.40 -2.00 15.13
N LEU A 45 7.35 -1.19 15.32
CA LEU A 45 7.07 -0.01 14.48
C LEU A 45 8.19 1.03 14.50
N GLN A 46 8.75 1.33 15.69
CA GLN A 46 9.89 2.23 15.80
C GLN A 46 11.12 1.72 15.04
N ARG A 47 11.40 0.42 15.13
CA ARG A 47 12.51 -0.21 14.39
C ARG A 47 12.28 -0.19 12.88
N LEU A 48 11.04 -0.37 12.43
CA LEU A 48 10.68 -0.22 11.02
C LEU A 48 10.82 1.23 10.54
N ALA A 49 10.44 2.19 11.38
CA ALA A 49 10.57 3.61 11.05
C ALA A 49 12.03 4.06 10.88
N VAL A 50 12.96 3.43 11.61
CA VAL A 50 14.42 3.63 11.47
C VAL A 50 15.09 2.58 10.59
N GLU A 51 14.29 1.73 9.92
CA GLU A 51 14.72 0.72 8.96
C GLU A 51 15.79 -0.25 9.49
N GLU A 52 15.67 -0.61 10.77
CA GLU A 52 16.55 -1.58 11.40
C GLU A 52 16.16 -3.02 11.05
N GLY A 53 17.06 -3.79 10.42
CA GLY A 53 16.96 -5.24 10.13
C GLY A 53 16.25 -5.57 8.81
N VAL A 54 15.89 -6.85 8.64
CA VAL A 54 15.30 -7.37 7.39
C VAL A 54 13.89 -6.81 7.17
N LEU A 55 13.76 -5.85 6.26
CA LEU A 55 12.53 -5.08 6.02
C LEU A 55 11.38 -5.99 5.57
N ASP A 56 11.61 -6.95 4.69
CA ASP A 56 10.59 -7.90 4.21
C ASP A 56 10.05 -8.79 5.33
N GLN A 57 10.93 -9.34 6.16
CA GLN A 57 10.52 -10.17 7.28
C GLN A 57 9.65 -9.36 8.25
N ARG A 58 10.05 -8.13 8.56
CA ARG A 58 9.30 -7.26 9.47
C ARG A 58 7.97 -6.82 8.91
N LEU A 59 7.90 -6.55 7.60
CA LEU A 59 6.64 -6.27 6.93
C LEU A 59 5.68 -7.47 7.06
N GLY A 60 6.18 -8.69 6.83
CA GLY A 60 5.42 -9.93 7.02
C GLY A 60 4.93 -10.11 8.46
N GLU A 61 5.79 -9.92 9.46
CA GLU A 61 5.44 -9.96 10.89
C GLU A 61 4.38 -8.91 11.26
N MET A 62 4.47 -7.71 10.67
CA MET A 62 3.51 -6.65 10.89
C MET A 62 2.15 -6.97 10.27
N ILE A 63 2.09 -7.50 9.05
CA ILE A 63 0.84 -7.92 8.41
C ILE A 63 0.18 -9.05 9.21
N GLN A 64 0.96 -10.03 9.70
CA GLN A 64 0.45 -11.07 10.59
C GLN A 64 -0.11 -10.49 11.89
N THR A 65 0.58 -9.52 12.48
CA THR A 65 0.11 -8.81 13.69
C THR A 65 -1.20 -8.07 13.41
N LEU A 66 -1.30 -7.38 12.27
CA LEU A 66 -2.53 -6.71 11.83
C LEU A 66 -3.68 -7.70 11.70
N SER A 67 -3.46 -8.81 11.00
CA SER A 67 -4.46 -9.86 10.82
C SER A 67 -4.91 -10.45 12.16
N TYR A 68 -3.98 -10.67 13.09
CA TYR A 68 -4.30 -11.17 14.44
C TYR A 68 -5.13 -10.17 15.25
N LEU A 69 -4.81 -8.87 15.19
CA LEU A 69 -5.53 -7.83 15.94
C LEU A 69 -6.96 -7.59 15.44
N VAL A 70 -7.21 -7.92 14.18
CA VAL A 70 -8.53 -7.82 13.55
C VAL A 70 -9.30 -9.16 13.65
N ALA A 71 -8.58 -10.28 13.81
CA ALA A 71 -9.17 -11.60 13.96
C ALA A 71 -10.15 -11.65 15.16
N GLY A 72 -11.31 -12.26 14.96
CA GLY A 72 -12.38 -12.32 15.95
C GLY A 72 -13.33 -11.13 15.97
N SER A 73 -12.94 -9.98 15.38
CA SER A 73 -13.81 -8.82 15.21
C SER A 73 -14.38 -8.69 13.79
N ILE A 74 -13.73 -9.33 12.81
CA ILE A 74 -14.15 -9.44 11.41
C ILE A 74 -14.17 -10.92 11.04
N PRO A 75 -15.09 -11.37 10.16
CA PRO A 75 -15.13 -12.75 9.71
C PRO A 75 -13.81 -13.18 9.05
N PRO A 76 -13.41 -14.47 9.16
CA PRO A 76 -12.08 -14.92 8.74
C PRO A 76 -11.74 -14.70 7.25
N ARG A 77 -12.72 -14.86 6.35
CA ARG A 77 -12.50 -14.69 4.90
C ARG A 77 -12.19 -13.25 4.56
N GLU A 78 -12.93 -12.31 5.15
CA GLU A 78 -12.75 -10.88 5.00
C GLU A 78 -11.42 -10.44 5.60
N CYS A 79 -11.02 -11.03 6.72
CA CYS A 79 -9.71 -10.78 7.33
C CYS A 79 -8.55 -11.20 6.40
N LEU A 80 -8.66 -12.37 5.76
CA LEU A 80 -7.69 -12.84 4.77
C LEU A 80 -7.65 -11.94 3.53
N ALA A 81 -8.82 -11.53 3.02
CA ALA A 81 -8.90 -10.60 1.90
C ALA A 81 -8.22 -9.26 2.23
N LEU A 82 -8.50 -8.70 3.41
CA LEU A 82 -7.87 -7.46 3.88
C LEU A 82 -6.35 -7.58 3.96
N GLY A 83 -5.83 -8.66 4.54
CA GLY A 83 -4.39 -8.90 4.63
C GLY A 83 -3.72 -8.89 3.25
N ASN A 84 -4.33 -9.55 2.26
CA ASN A 84 -3.81 -9.57 0.89
C ASN A 84 -3.96 -8.22 0.17
N ILE A 85 -5.02 -7.45 0.41
CA ILE A 85 -5.15 -6.08 -0.11
C ILE A 85 -4.02 -5.20 0.43
N LEU A 86 -3.70 -5.32 1.72
CA LEU A 86 -2.58 -4.59 2.32
C LEU A 86 -1.24 -5.01 1.69
N CYS A 87 -1.02 -6.31 1.44
CA CYS A 87 0.17 -6.77 0.72
C CYS A 87 0.27 -6.12 -0.67
N ASP A 88 -0.81 -6.14 -1.46
CA ASP A 88 -0.83 -5.50 -2.78
C ASP A 88 -0.49 -3.99 -2.70
N LEU A 89 -0.99 -3.27 -1.69
CA LEU A 89 -0.69 -1.85 -1.52
C LEU A 89 0.79 -1.60 -1.18
N PHE A 90 1.40 -2.44 -0.34
CA PHE A 90 2.83 -2.37 -0.06
C PHE A 90 3.66 -2.75 -1.29
N ASP A 91 3.22 -3.72 -2.08
CA ASP A 91 3.88 -4.08 -3.34
C ASP A 91 3.83 -2.95 -4.37
N ILE A 92 2.69 -2.24 -4.49
CA ILE A 92 2.56 -1.04 -5.32
C ILE A 92 3.56 0.05 -4.87
N TYR A 93 3.65 0.31 -3.57
CA TYR A 93 4.61 1.27 -3.04
C TYR A 93 6.06 0.86 -3.35
N ARG A 94 6.43 -0.39 -3.08
CA ARG A 94 7.76 -0.95 -3.31
C ARG A 94 8.15 -0.93 -4.80
N GLU A 95 7.22 -1.34 -5.68
CA GLU A 95 7.41 -1.28 -7.13
C GLU A 95 7.65 0.15 -7.60
N THR A 96 6.87 1.11 -7.10
CA THR A 96 7.01 2.52 -7.44
C THR A 96 8.35 3.06 -6.97
N LEU A 97 8.74 2.79 -5.74
CA LEU A 97 10.03 3.20 -5.17
C LEU A 97 11.23 2.61 -5.94
N ARG A 98 11.10 1.37 -6.39
CA ARG A 98 12.15 0.68 -7.17
C ARG A 98 12.31 1.22 -8.57
N ASN A 99 11.20 1.46 -9.27
CA ASN A 99 11.22 1.72 -10.71
C ASN A 99 11.19 3.21 -11.05
N GLU A 100 10.58 4.02 -10.20
CA GLU A 100 10.33 5.43 -10.47
C GLU A 100 11.11 6.34 -9.53
N GLY A 101 11.88 7.26 -10.09
CA GLY A 101 12.45 8.38 -9.33
C GLY A 101 11.39 9.41 -8.97
N THR A 102 11.66 10.27 -7.99
CA THR A 102 10.81 11.41 -7.71
C THR A 102 11.57 12.72 -7.84
N PHE A 103 10.88 13.74 -8.32
CA PHE A 103 11.34 15.13 -8.44
C PHE A 103 10.57 16.05 -7.48
N LEU A 104 9.64 15.48 -6.74
CA LEU A 104 8.66 16.17 -5.93
C LEU A 104 9.08 16.17 -4.46
N THR A 105 8.61 17.15 -3.72
CA THR A 105 8.68 17.09 -2.25
C THR A 105 7.95 15.86 -1.73
N LYS A 106 8.26 15.42 -0.50
CA LYS A 106 7.61 14.26 0.10
C LYS A 106 6.06 14.36 0.06
N SER A 107 5.50 15.52 0.37
CA SER A 107 4.04 15.74 0.34
C SER A 107 3.46 15.58 -1.06
N GLU A 108 4.09 16.18 -2.06
CA GLU A 108 3.66 16.06 -3.46
C GLU A 108 3.84 14.63 -3.98
N THR A 109 4.91 13.95 -3.57
CA THR A 109 5.15 12.53 -3.89
C THR A 109 4.04 11.65 -3.33
N ILE A 110 3.61 11.86 -2.07
CA ILE A 110 2.50 11.12 -1.45
C ILE A 110 1.20 11.37 -2.24
N LYS A 111 0.91 12.63 -2.60
CA LYS A 111 -0.26 12.98 -3.42
C LYS A 111 -0.22 12.25 -4.77
N TRP A 112 0.92 12.27 -5.45
CA TRP A 112 1.10 11.58 -6.72
C TRP A 112 0.94 10.06 -6.59
N ILE A 113 1.57 9.41 -5.60
CA ILE A 113 1.39 7.98 -5.34
C ILE A 113 -0.08 7.64 -5.09
N LEU A 114 -0.77 8.45 -4.28
CA LEU A 114 -2.19 8.25 -3.98
C LEU A 114 -3.02 8.25 -5.27
N LEU A 115 -2.93 9.32 -6.06
CA LEU A 115 -3.78 9.51 -7.23
C LEU A 115 -3.45 8.58 -8.40
N ASP A 116 -2.17 8.30 -8.64
CA ASP A 116 -1.71 7.62 -9.84
C ASP A 116 -1.33 6.15 -9.63
N ARG A 117 -1.08 5.74 -8.40
CA ARG A 117 -0.64 4.38 -8.11
C ARG A 117 -1.63 3.60 -7.23
N ILE A 118 -2.13 4.21 -6.16
CA ILE A 118 -3.02 3.54 -5.20
C ILE A 118 -4.46 3.57 -5.68
N VAL A 119 -5.03 4.75 -5.94
CA VAL A 119 -6.45 4.90 -6.32
C VAL A 119 -6.81 4.06 -7.54
N PRO A 120 -6.00 4.02 -8.63
CA PRO A 120 -6.33 3.19 -9.79
C PRO A 120 -6.28 1.69 -9.56
N ARG A 121 -5.46 1.22 -8.62
CA ARG A 121 -5.23 -0.22 -8.38
C ARG A 121 -6.05 -0.78 -7.23
N LEU A 122 -6.49 0.07 -6.30
CA LEU A 122 -7.22 -0.36 -5.11
C LEU A 122 -8.55 -1.07 -5.41
N PRO A 123 -9.43 -0.58 -6.31
CA PRO A 123 -10.68 -1.30 -6.64
C PRO A 123 -10.41 -2.70 -7.21
N ILE A 124 -9.38 -2.84 -8.03
CA ILE A 124 -8.97 -4.12 -8.63
C ILE A 124 -8.48 -5.09 -7.55
N SER A 125 -7.60 -4.62 -6.64
CA SER A 125 -7.10 -5.43 -5.53
C SER A 125 -8.24 -5.89 -4.61
N VAL A 126 -9.16 -4.99 -4.26
CA VAL A 126 -10.34 -5.32 -3.46
C VAL A 126 -11.17 -6.40 -4.13
N ALA A 127 -11.52 -6.23 -5.42
CA ALA A 127 -12.33 -7.19 -6.16
C ALA A 127 -11.66 -8.57 -6.23
N LYS A 128 -10.38 -8.59 -6.61
CA LYS A 128 -9.57 -9.80 -6.72
C LYS A 128 -9.58 -10.61 -5.43
N HIS A 129 -9.32 -9.96 -4.29
CA HIS A 129 -9.19 -10.67 -3.02
C HIS A 129 -10.53 -11.04 -2.39
N LEU A 130 -11.58 -10.23 -2.55
CA LEU A 130 -12.92 -10.62 -2.13
C LEU A 130 -13.41 -11.87 -2.88
N GLN A 131 -13.19 -11.95 -4.19
CA GLN A 131 -13.53 -13.13 -4.98
C GLN A 131 -12.67 -14.34 -4.64
N ARG A 132 -11.35 -14.15 -4.46
CA ARG A 132 -10.42 -15.20 -4.09
C ARG A 132 -10.85 -15.96 -2.83
N TYR A 133 -11.38 -15.25 -1.84
CA TYR A 133 -11.81 -15.85 -0.57
C TYR A 133 -13.32 -16.10 -0.52
N ASN A 134 -13.99 -16.08 -1.68
CA ASN A 134 -15.42 -16.30 -1.77
C ASN A 134 -16.22 -15.46 -0.77
N VAL A 135 -15.81 -14.20 -0.61
CA VAL A 135 -16.58 -13.21 0.14
C VAL A 135 -17.74 -12.79 -0.74
N ALA A 136 -18.83 -13.55 -0.67
CA ALA A 136 -20.00 -13.30 -1.51
C ALA A 136 -20.71 -12.02 -1.04
N ALA A 137 -20.99 -11.14 -1.97
CA ALA A 137 -21.85 -9.98 -1.72
C ALA A 137 -23.22 -10.41 -1.16
N ASP A 138 -23.68 -11.61 -1.51
CA ASP A 138 -24.96 -12.17 -1.11
C ASP A 138 -24.99 -12.65 0.35
N SER A 139 -23.85 -12.84 0.99
CA SER A 139 -23.76 -13.26 2.41
C SER A 139 -23.69 -12.09 3.39
N LEU A 140 -23.36 -10.90 2.90
CA LEU A 140 -23.30 -9.68 3.70
C LEU A 140 -24.40 -8.71 3.27
N ILE A 141 -25.17 -8.23 4.23
CA ILE A 141 -26.12 -7.14 4.02
C ILE A 141 -25.31 -5.84 4.09
N VAL A 142 -25.34 -5.04 3.05
CA VAL A 142 -24.63 -3.75 2.96
C VAL A 142 -25.61 -2.60 2.76
N PRO A 143 -25.23 -1.35 3.06
CA PRO A 143 -26.05 -0.19 2.73
C PRO A 143 -26.45 -0.17 1.25
N SER A 144 -27.67 0.30 0.95
CA SER A 144 -28.19 0.38 -0.43
C SER A 144 -27.45 1.40 -1.30
N ASP A 145 -26.85 2.41 -0.70
CA ASP A 145 -25.92 3.32 -1.40
C ASP A 145 -24.67 2.58 -1.80
N LYS A 146 -24.44 2.36 -3.10
CA LYS A 146 -23.25 1.66 -3.62
C LYS A 146 -21.93 2.33 -3.21
N SER A 147 -21.95 3.62 -2.91
CA SER A 147 -20.78 4.41 -2.49
C SER A 147 -20.73 4.65 -0.99
N TRP A 148 -21.38 3.80 -0.17
CA TRP A 148 -21.46 3.96 1.29
C TRP A 148 -20.09 4.08 1.97
N TYR A 149 -19.06 3.47 1.41
CA TYR A 149 -17.67 3.50 1.90
C TYR A 149 -16.87 4.69 1.38
N LEU A 150 -17.41 5.56 0.53
CA LEU A 150 -16.79 6.81 0.10
C LEU A 150 -17.45 8.02 0.77
N PRO A 151 -16.69 9.09 1.08
CA PRO A 151 -17.29 10.33 1.53
C PRO A 151 -18.15 10.95 0.42
N SER A 152 -19.16 11.71 0.78
CA SER A 152 -19.99 12.47 -0.15
C SER A 152 -20.12 13.90 0.32
N LYS A 153 -20.23 14.85 -0.62
CA LYS A 153 -20.43 16.26 -0.31
C LYS A 153 -21.91 16.54 -0.10
N GLY A 154 -22.27 17.05 1.06
CA GLY A 154 -23.62 17.52 1.41
C GLY A 154 -23.70 19.04 1.42
N ALA A 155 -24.86 19.60 1.75
CA ALA A 155 -25.06 21.05 1.86
C ALA A 155 -24.15 21.68 2.92
N ASP A 156 -23.95 21.00 4.05
CA ASP A 156 -23.21 21.48 5.22
C ASP A 156 -21.75 20.97 5.27
N GLY A 157 -21.23 20.40 4.18
CA GLY A 157 -19.88 19.84 4.09
C GLY A 157 -19.84 18.35 3.82
N TRP A 158 -18.74 17.67 4.23
CA TRP A 158 -18.53 16.27 3.95
C TRP A 158 -19.35 15.34 4.87
N ILE A 159 -20.06 14.39 4.27
CA ILE A 159 -20.68 13.27 4.95
C ILE A 159 -19.73 12.08 4.90
N TRP A 160 -19.24 11.67 6.07
CA TRP A 160 -18.23 10.64 6.19
C TRP A 160 -18.82 9.22 6.11
N PRO A 161 -18.11 8.25 5.55
CA PRO A 161 -18.53 6.85 5.46
C PRO A 161 -18.99 6.27 6.80
N LEU A 162 -18.27 6.54 7.89
CA LEU A 162 -18.64 6.07 9.22
C LEU A 162 -20.05 6.58 9.63
N ALA A 163 -20.36 7.83 9.35
CA ALA A 163 -21.68 8.37 9.64
C ALA A 163 -22.79 7.73 8.79
N LYS A 164 -22.51 7.43 7.50
CA LYS A 164 -23.45 6.72 6.63
C LYS A 164 -23.76 5.33 7.16
N VAL A 165 -22.73 4.55 7.52
CA VAL A 165 -22.89 3.17 8.01
C VAL A 165 -23.54 3.15 9.39
N MET A 166 -23.23 4.08 10.28
CA MET A 166 -23.90 4.17 11.57
C MET A 166 -25.42 4.43 11.40
N ARG A 167 -25.82 5.34 10.51
CA ARG A 167 -27.25 5.60 10.21
C ARG A 167 -27.92 4.34 9.67
N TRP A 168 -27.28 3.67 8.69
CA TRP A 168 -27.78 2.41 8.17
C TRP A 168 -27.93 1.32 9.25
N ALA A 169 -26.98 1.22 10.19
CA ALA A 169 -27.09 0.27 11.29
C ALA A 169 -28.29 0.54 12.20
N TYR A 170 -28.63 1.81 12.44
CA TYR A 170 -29.83 2.19 13.19
C TYR A 170 -31.11 1.87 12.43
N GLU A 171 -31.12 2.11 11.11
CA GLU A 171 -32.27 1.75 10.24
C GLU A 171 -32.47 0.23 10.22
N LEU A 172 -31.38 -0.55 10.06
CA LEU A 172 -31.45 -2.01 10.09
C LEU A 172 -31.95 -2.55 11.42
N ALA A 173 -31.59 -1.91 12.52
CA ALA A 173 -32.08 -2.24 13.86
C ALA A 173 -33.51 -1.69 14.14
N GLY A 174 -34.08 -0.88 13.25
CA GLY A 174 -35.37 -0.20 13.48
C GLY A 174 -35.37 0.69 14.71
N THR A 175 -34.24 1.27 15.09
CA THR A 175 -34.04 1.88 16.40
C THR A 175 -33.24 3.18 16.26
N PRO A 176 -33.72 4.31 16.81
CA PRO A 176 -32.99 5.56 16.77
C PRO A 176 -31.76 5.52 17.67
N ILE A 177 -30.76 6.36 17.37
CA ILE A 177 -29.45 6.41 18.03
C ILE A 177 -29.52 6.36 19.55
N ASN A 178 -30.44 7.11 20.17
CA ASN A 178 -30.58 7.16 21.62
C ASN A 178 -31.00 5.82 22.22
N LYS A 179 -31.95 5.11 21.57
CA LYS A 179 -32.39 3.79 22.00
C LYS A 179 -31.40 2.68 21.64
N PHE A 180 -30.65 2.85 20.57
CA PHE A 180 -29.65 1.88 20.16
C PHE A 180 -28.46 1.83 21.13
N HIS A 181 -27.87 2.97 21.46
CA HIS A 181 -26.71 3.07 22.33
C HIS A 181 -27.06 3.17 23.83
N TRP A 182 -28.30 3.46 24.14
CA TRP A 182 -28.80 3.56 25.51
C TRP A 182 -30.22 2.98 25.66
N PRO A 183 -30.35 1.65 25.51
CA PRO A 183 -31.70 1.02 25.63
C PRO A 183 -32.24 0.98 27.06
N GLU A 184 -31.39 0.96 28.10
CA GLU A 184 -31.74 1.02 29.52
C GLU A 184 -30.64 1.73 30.31
N SER A 185 -31.02 2.46 31.36
CA SER A 185 -30.10 3.33 32.12
C SER A 185 -28.96 2.57 32.79
N CYS A 186 -27.75 2.75 32.26
CA CYS A 186 -26.51 2.52 33.00
C CYS A 186 -25.41 3.48 32.55
N ASP A 187 -24.50 3.85 33.42
CA ASP A 187 -23.43 4.86 33.18
C ASP A 187 -22.58 4.60 31.96
N THR A 188 -22.40 3.33 31.59
CA THR A 188 -21.58 2.91 30.43
C THR A 188 -22.28 3.25 29.11
N GLN A 189 -23.60 3.19 29.06
CA GLN A 189 -24.41 3.44 27.86
C GLN A 189 -24.47 4.91 27.52
N GLU A 190 -24.51 5.80 28.54
CA GLU A 190 -24.44 7.24 28.32
C GLU A 190 -23.12 7.62 27.62
N LYS A 191 -21.98 7.09 28.07
CA LYS A 191 -20.69 7.29 27.41
C LYS A 191 -20.66 6.74 25.99
N ASN A 192 -21.30 5.60 25.76
CA ASN A 192 -21.40 5.01 24.42
C ASN A 192 -22.23 5.90 23.48
N LEU A 193 -23.35 6.46 23.97
CA LEU A 193 -24.18 7.37 23.21
C LEU A 193 -23.44 8.69 22.89
N GLU A 194 -22.77 9.27 23.86
CA GLU A 194 -21.98 10.49 23.66
C GLU A 194 -20.86 10.26 22.63
N SER A 195 -20.17 9.14 22.71
CA SER A 195 -19.14 8.75 21.75
C SER A 195 -19.73 8.59 20.35
N ALA A 196 -20.86 7.87 20.22
CA ALA A 196 -21.54 7.66 18.95
C ALA A 196 -22.00 8.98 18.31
N LYS A 197 -22.51 9.93 19.09
CA LYS A 197 -22.86 11.28 18.60
C LYS A 197 -21.66 12.02 18.02
N LYS A 198 -20.49 11.96 18.69
CA LYS A 198 -19.23 12.58 18.22
C LYS A 198 -18.73 11.94 16.92
N TRP A 199 -18.86 10.61 16.78
CA TRP A 199 -18.47 9.89 15.56
C TRP A 199 -19.42 10.18 14.40
N LEU A 200 -20.73 10.21 14.67
CA LEU A 200 -21.76 10.54 13.68
C LEU A 200 -21.61 11.97 13.15
N ALA A 201 -21.23 12.91 14.03
CA ALA A 201 -20.91 14.28 13.65
C ALA A 201 -19.54 14.40 12.94
N GLY A 202 -18.77 13.33 12.87
CA GLY A 202 -17.45 13.34 12.26
C GLY A 202 -16.40 14.16 13.02
N LEU A 203 -16.59 14.42 14.31
CA LEU A 203 -15.65 15.22 15.10
C LEU A 203 -14.30 14.50 15.28
N HIS A 204 -14.31 13.17 15.41
CA HIS A 204 -13.10 12.35 15.40
C HIS A 204 -13.39 10.95 14.86
N VAL A 205 -12.33 10.23 14.48
CA VAL A 205 -12.41 8.84 14.05
C VAL A 205 -12.05 7.95 15.25
N PRO A 206 -12.91 7.03 15.70
CA PRO A 206 -12.63 6.15 16.82
C PRO A 206 -11.52 5.14 16.50
N SER A 207 -10.88 4.57 17.52
CA SER A 207 -10.12 3.34 17.32
C SER A 207 -11.08 2.18 17.01
N TRP A 208 -10.59 1.16 16.29
CA TRP A 208 -11.43 0.00 15.97
C TRP A 208 -11.95 -0.73 17.24
N PRO A 209 -11.12 -1.03 18.24
CA PRO A 209 -11.61 -1.64 19.47
C PRO A 209 -12.72 -0.83 20.17
N ALA A 210 -12.59 0.50 20.20
CA ALA A 210 -13.61 1.34 20.82
C ALA A 210 -14.95 1.30 20.06
N LEU A 211 -14.89 1.36 18.73
CA LEU A 211 -16.07 1.27 17.86
C LEU A 211 -16.73 -0.11 17.96
N PHE A 212 -15.93 -1.17 17.88
CA PHE A 212 -16.36 -2.55 17.97
C PHE A 212 -17.04 -2.86 19.33
N THR A 213 -16.40 -2.48 20.44
CA THR A 213 -16.93 -2.69 21.79
C THR A 213 -18.25 -1.94 21.99
N ASN A 214 -18.30 -0.66 21.57
CA ASN A 214 -19.51 0.15 21.69
C ASN A 214 -20.70 -0.49 20.97
N PHE A 215 -20.53 -0.90 19.70
CA PHE A 215 -21.61 -1.52 18.93
C PHE A 215 -21.98 -2.91 19.46
N ASN A 216 -21.03 -3.73 19.91
CA ASN A 216 -21.35 -5.03 20.50
C ASN A 216 -22.15 -4.91 21.80
N GLN A 217 -21.74 -4.02 22.70
CA GLN A 217 -22.49 -3.75 23.94
C GLN A 217 -23.91 -3.25 23.60
N SER A 218 -24.06 -2.43 22.57
CA SER A 218 -25.35 -1.93 22.10
C SER A 218 -26.21 -3.05 21.51
N PHE A 219 -25.64 -3.95 20.70
CA PHE A 219 -26.35 -5.13 20.20
C PHE A 219 -26.83 -6.04 21.31
N ASP A 220 -25.98 -6.32 22.31
CA ASP A 220 -26.34 -7.21 23.43
C ASP A 220 -27.42 -6.59 24.30
N ALA A 221 -27.37 -5.27 24.51
CA ALA A 221 -28.38 -4.56 25.26
C ALA A 221 -29.73 -4.51 24.51
N LEU A 222 -29.67 -4.23 23.19
CA LEU A 222 -30.84 -4.23 22.32
C LEU A 222 -31.50 -5.61 22.27
N GLY A 223 -30.74 -6.68 22.09
CA GLY A 223 -31.21 -8.05 22.04
C GLY A 223 -31.97 -8.44 23.33
N ARG A 224 -31.48 -7.98 24.50
CA ARG A 224 -32.18 -8.20 25.77
C ARG A 224 -33.55 -7.44 25.83
N VAL A 225 -33.61 -6.23 25.28
CA VAL A 225 -34.85 -5.45 25.20
C VAL A 225 -35.85 -6.09 24.24
N GLU A 226 -35.41 -6.44 23.05
CA GLU A 226 -36.23 -7.07 22.02
C GLU A 226 -36.77 -8.44 22.49
N ALA A 227 -35.97 -9.25 23.17
CA ALA A 227 -36.40 -10.53 23.75
C ALA A 227 -37.51 -10.33 24.80
N LYS A 228 -37.41 -9.30 25.66
CA LYS A 228 -38.48 -8.95 26.62
C LYS A 228 -39.77 -8.51 25.95
N GLN A 229 -39.67 -7.94 24.76
CA GLN A 229 -40.84 -7.45 23.98
C GLN A 229 -41.36 -8.50 22.99
N GLY A 230 -40.79 -9.73 22.99
CA GLY A 230 -41.18 -10.80 22.07
C GLY A 230 -40.84 -10.53 20.60
N ARG A 231 -39.90 -9.60 20.33
CA ARG A 231 -39.41 -9.30 18.98
C ARG A 231 -38.11 -10.02 18.70
N PRO A 232 -37.85 -10.41 17.43
CA PRO A 232 -36.60 -11.04 17.08
C PRO A 232 -35.43 -10.04 17.18
N ASP A 233 -34.29 -10.49 17.76
CA ASP A 233 -33.03 -9.78 17.75
C ASP A 233 -32.43 -9.78 16.34
N LEU A 234 -31.45 -8.90 16.09
CA LEU A 234 -30.64 -8.94 14.88
C LEU A 234 -29.96 -10.30 14.73
N SER A 235 -30.03 -10.87 13.56
CA SER A 235 -29.36 -12.13 13.24
C SER A 235 -27.83 -11.99 13.33
N VAL A 236 -27.12 -13.10 13.50
CA VAL A 236 -25.64 -13.13 13.49
C VAL A 236 -25.11 -12.55 12.19
N THR A 237 -25.74 -12.86 11.06
CA THR A 237 -25.37 -12.31 9.73
C THR A 237 -25.51 -10.79 9.70
N GLN A 238 -26.60 -10.24 10.21
CA GLN A 238 -26.80 -8.80 10.29
C GLN A 238 -25.75 -8.12 11.18
N LYS A 239 -25.49 -8.69 12.36
CA LYS A 239 -24.43 -8.16 13.27
C LYS A 239 -23.06 -8.20 12.63
N ASN A 240 -22.70 -9.28 11.93
CA ASN A 240 -21.44 -9.40 11.22
C ASN A 240 -21.33 -8.41 10.03
N SER A 241 -22.43 -8.22 9.30
CA SER A 241 -22.50 -7.24 8.21
C SER A 241 -22.29 -5.82 8.70
N VAL A 242 -22.92 -5.44 9.82
CA VAL A 242 -22.70 -4.12 10.44
C VAL A 242 -21.27 -3.96 10.91
N ARG A 243 -20.67 -4.98 11.56
CA ARG A 243 -19.27 -4.94 12.00
C ARG A 243 -18.31 -4.72 10.83
N MET A 244 -18.50 -5.47 9.74
CA MET A 244 -17.67 -5.34 8.55
C MET A 244 -17.83 -3.96 7.90
N ALA A 245 -19.05 -3.50 7.72
CA ALA A 245 -19.33 -2.17 7.16
C ALA A 245 -18.74 -1.05 8.03
N LEU A 246 -18.87 -1.13 9.36
CA LEU A 246 -18.28 -0.18 10.30
C LEU A 246 -16.74 -0.15 10.19
N PHE A 247 -16.11 -1.32 10.05
CA PHE A 247 -14.66 -1.39 9.90
C PHE A 247 -14.19 -0.68 8.62
N VAL A 248 -14.78 -1.04 7.46
CA VAL A 248 -14.46 -0.42 6.17
C VAL A 248 -14.74 1.09 6.21
N ALA A 249 -15.90 1.48 6.71
CA ALA A 249 -16.29 2.89 6.82
C ALA A 249 -15.36 3.70 7.74
N ARG A 250 -14.91 3.10 8.84
CA ARG A 250 -13.93 3.70 9.75
C ARG A 250 -12.59 3.93 9.05
N VAL A 251 -12.07 2.93 8.34
CA VAL A 251 -10.81 3.03 7.59
C VAL A 251 -10.91 4.11 6.52
N SER A 252 -11.98 4.06 5.73
CA SER A 252 -12.20 5.04 4.66
C SER A 252 -12.38 6.47 5.22
N THR A 253 -13.09 6.63 6.34
CA THR A 253 -13.24 7.94 7.00
C THR A 253 -11.88 8.50 7.44
N TYR A 254 -11.01 7.65 8.00
CA TYR A 254 -9.67 8.08 8.41
C TYR A 254 -8.84 8.55 7.22
N ILE A 255 -8.77 7.74 6.17
CA ILE A 255 -8.01 8.06 4.95
C ILE A 255 -8.56 9.34 4.30
N SER A 256 -9.88 9.45 4.15
CA SER A 256 -10.51 10.62 3.53
C SER A 256 -10.24 11.91 4.31
N LYS A 257 -10.28 11.84 5.65
CA LYS A 257 -9.92 12.99 6.50
C LYS A 257 -8.45 13.35 6.41
N ALA A 258 -7.57 12.38 6.32
CA ALA A 258 -6.15 12.62 6.10
C ALA A 258 -5.90 13.29 4.74
N ILE A 259 -6.55 12.82 3.68
CA ILE A 259 -6.46 13.47 2.34
C ILE A 259 -6.96 14.90 2.41
N LEU A 260 -8.14 15.13 3.01
CA LEU A 260 -8.69 16.47 3.15
C LEU A 260 -7.76 17.41 3.92
N LEU A 261 -7.22 16.93 5.04
CA LEU A 261 -6.33 17.71 5.90
C LEU A 261 -5.02 18.09 5.23
N HIS A 262 -4.43 17.17 4.48
CA HIS A 262 -3.10 17.38 3.90
C HIS A 262 -3.12 17.94 2.48
N PHE A 263 -4.17 17.67 1.70
CA PHE A 263 -4.23 18.00 0.27
C PHE A 263 -5.44 18.82 -0.15
N GLY A 264 -6.43 18.98 0.75
CA GLY A 264 -7.63 19.80 0.50
C GLY A 264 -8.74 19.08 -0.24
N ASP A 265 -9.85 19.81 -0.43
CA ASP A 265 -11.12 19.31 -1.01
C ASP A 265 -10.95 18.74 -2.42
N THR A 266 -10.25 19.44 -3.28
CA THR A 266 -10.08 19.06 -4.69
C THR A 266 -9.45 17.69 -4.85
N VAL A 267 -8.42 17.37 -4.05
CA VAL A 267 -7.74 16.08 -4.12
C VAL A 267 -8.63 14.95 -3.59
N LEU A 268 -9.43 15.23 -2.56
CA LEU A 268 -10.39 14.25 -2.05
C LEU A 268 -11.50 13.96 -3.08
N GLU A 269 -12.08 15.00 -3.70
CA GLU A 269 -13.07 14.86 -4.77
C GLU A 269 -12.51 14.07 -5.97
N GLU A 270 -11.30 14.40 -6.39
CA GLU A 270 -10.61 13.70 -7.47
C GLU A 270 -10.35 12.24 -7.14
N SER A 271 -9.88 11.94 -5.93
CA SER A 271 -9.64 10.57 -5.48
C SER A 271 -10.92 9.74 -5.49
N CYS A 272 -12.04 10.29 -5.00
CA CYS A 272 -13.33 9.63 -4.99
C CYS A 272 -13.86 9.39 -6.42
N SER A 273 -13.78 10.40 -7.28
CA SER A 273 -14.24 10.32 -8.67
C SER A 273 -13.47 9.27 -9.46
N ARG A 274 -12.13 9.28 -9.37
CA ARG A 274 -11.27 8.27 -10.03
C ARG A 274 -11.59 6.87 -9.53
N TYR A 275 -11.72 6.69 -8.22
CA TYR A 275 -12.07 5.40 -7.62
C TYR A 275 -13.39 4.86 -8.19
N GLN A 276 -14.45 5.67 -8.21
CA GLN A 276 -15.78 5.28 -8.69
C GLN A 276 -15.78 4.87 -10.18
N ILE A 277 -15.04 5.62 -11.02
CA ILE A 277 -14.94 5.29 -12.46
C ILE A 277 -14.28 3.92 -12.66
N ILE A 278 -13.22 3.64 -11.92
CA ILE A 278 -12.51 2.37 -12.03
C ILE A 278 -13.36 1.22 -11.46
N GLU A 279 -13.99 1.44 -10.32
CA GLU A 279 -14.85 0.46 -9.67
C GLU A 279 -16.02 0.03 -10.57
N ALA A 280 -16.65 0.96 -11.28
CA ALA A 280 -17.71 0.62 -12.22
C ALA A 280 -17.23 -0.39 -13.30
N SER A 281 -16.00 -0.21 -13.81
CA SER A 281 -15.39 -1.15 -14.77
C SER A 281 -14.97 -2.47 -14.11
N VAL A 282 -14.56 -2.42 -12.84
CA VAL A 282 -14.21 -3.63 -12.07
C VAL A 282 -15.45 -4.46 -11.76
N ASP A 283 -16.60 -3.85 -11.51
CA ASP A 283 -17.85 -4.58 -11.24
C ASP A 283 -18.29 -5.44 -12.44
N ASP A 284 -18.13 -4.95 -13.67
CA ASP A 284 -18.36 -5.73 -14.88
C ASP A 284 -17.44 -6.97 -14.93
N GLU A 285 -16.17 -6.79 -14.58
CA GLU A 285 -15.19 -7.87 -14.60
C GLU A 285 -15.46 -8.90 -13.48
N LYS A 286 -15.82 -8.44 -12.26
CA LYS A 286 -16.26 -9.31 -11.16
C LYS A 286 -17.41 -10.24 -11.58
N GLN A 287 -18.39 -9.72 -12.31
CA GLN A 287 -19.52 -10.51 -12.79
C GLN A 287 -19.08 -11.59 -13.78
N LYS A 288 -18.09 -11.31 -14.64
CA LYS A 288 -17.52 -12.31 -15.57
C LYS A 288 -16.80 -13.40 -14.79
N VAL A 289 -15.96 -13.04 -13.84
CA VAL A 289 -15.24 -13.99 -12.97
C VAL A 289 -16.24 -14.87 -12.22
N SER A 290 -17.26 -14.28 -11.60
CA SER A 290 -18.26 -15.02 -10.83
C SER A 290 -19.01 -16.03 -11.72
N ARG A 291 -19.44 -15.60 -12.91
CA ARG A 291 -20.09 -16.52 -13.88
C ARG A 291 -19.15 -17.64 -14.30
N TYR A 292 -17.89 -17.33 -14.55
CA TYR A 292 -16.89 -18.33 -14.94
C TYR A 292 -16.67 -19.38 -13.84
N VAL A 293 -16.48 -18.95 -12.59
CA VAL A 293 -16.34 -19.86 -11.44
C VAL A 293 -17.57 -20.74 -11.26
N GLN A 294 -18.78 -20.15 -11.33
CA GLN A 294 -20.04 -20.89 -11.22
C GLN A 294 -20.19 -21.92 -12.34
N GLN A 295 -19.79 -21.58 -13.57
CA GLN A 295 -19.80 -22.56 -14.69
C GLN A 295 -18.81 -23.72 -14.45
N VAL A 296 -17.63 -23.46 -13.90
CA VAL A 296 -16.66 -24.50 -13.53
C VAL A 296 -17.26 -25.43 -12.48
N ILE A 297 -17.87 -24.86 -11.43
CA ILE A 297 -18.53 -25.62 -10.36
C ILE A 297 -19.65 -26.51 -10.95
N ALA A 298 -20.53 -25.94 -11.74
CA ALA A 298 -21.67 -26.65 -12.30
C ALA A 298 -21.27 -27.76 -13.31
N ARG A 299 -20.31 -27.47 -14.21
CA ARG A 299 -19.85 -28.44 -15.21
C ARG A 299 -19.14 -29.66 -14.61
N ASN A 300 -18.47 -29.47 -13.48
CA ASN A 300 -17.70 -30.54 -12.84
C ASN A 300 -18.42 -31.11 -11.60
N GLU A 301 -19.68 -30.73 -11.37
CA GLU A 301 -20.52 -31.20 -10.26
C GLU A 301 -19.81 -31.12 -8.90
N ILE A 302 -19.08 -30.00 -8.66
CA ILE A 302 -18.21 -29.84 -7.50
C ILE A 302 -19.07 -29.68 -6.24
N PRO A 303 -18.82 -30.48 -5.18
CA PRO A 303 -19.58 -30.39 -3.94
C PRO A 303 -19.31 -29.07 -3.22
N SER A 304 -20.30 -28.58 -2.47
CA SER A 304 -20.24 -27.27 -1.77
C SER A 304 -19.06 -27.16 -0.78
N SER A 305 -18.61 -28.29 -0.22
CA SER A 305 -17.43 -28.32 0.65
C SER A 305 -16.11 -27.93 -0.03
N GLU A 306 -16.06 -27.98 -1.35
CA GLU A 306 -14.87 -27.65 -2.16
C GLU A 306 -14.97 -26.27 -2.83
N TRP A 307 -16.10 -25.58 -2.75
CA TRP A 307 -16.32 -24.31 -3.44
C TRP A 307 -15.28 -23.24 -3.08
N ASP A 308 -14.87 -23.14 -1.83
CA ASP A 308 -13.84 -22.17 -1.41
C ASP A 308 -12.50 -22.40 -2.11
N LYS A 309 -12.12 -23.66 -2.33
CA LYS A 309 -10.91 -24.00 -3.09
C LYS A 309 -11.07 -23.63 -4.57
N VAL A 310 -12.25 -23.91 -5.15
CA VAL A 310 -12.52 -23.55 -6.54
C VAL A 310 -12.47 -22.04 -6.72
N TRP A 311 -13.11 -21.27 -5.84
CA TRP A 311 -13.02 -19.81 -5.85
C TRP A 311 -11.56 -19.34 -5.74
N LEU A 312 -10.81 -19.90 -4.79
CA LEU A 312 -9.42 -19.56 -4.59
C LEU A 312 -8.57 -19.74 -5.86
N TYR A 313 -8.67 -20.90 -6.50
CA TYR A 313 -7.82 -21.22 -7.65
C TYR A 313 -8.34 -20.60 -8.95
N VAL A 314 -9.62 -20.76 -9.26
CA VAL A 314 -10.18 -20.34 -10.55
C VAL A 314 -10.26 -18.81 -10.67
N SER A 315 -10.67 -18.11 -9.60
CA SER A 315 -10.67 -16.64 -9.64
C SER A 315 -9.26 -16.07 -9.70
N THR A 316 -8.31 -16.66 -8.96
CA THR A 316 -6.90 -16.22 -9.01
C THR A 316 -6.32 -16.40 -10.40
N ASP A 317 -6.52 -17.59 -11.01
CA ASP A 317 -6.06 -17.88 -12.36
C ASP A 317 -6.67 -16.91 -13.39
N TYR A 318 -7.96 -16.61 -13.27
CA TYR A 318 -8.63 -15.64 -14.13
C TYR A 318 -7.97 -14.25 -14.05
N TRP A 319 -7.74 -13.73 -12.86
CA TRP A 319 -7.14 -12.41 -12.67
C TRP A 319 -5.69 -12.37 -13.16
N VAL A 320 -4.93 -13.44 -12.99
CA VAL A 320 -3.56 -13.55 -13.55
C VAL A 320 -3.61 -13.53 -15.06
N GLN A 321 -4.44 -14.38 -15.69
CA GLN A 321 -4.58 -14.40 -17.14
C GLN A 321 -5.08 -13.07 -17.72
N PHE A 322 -5.97 -12.37 -17.01
CA PHE A 322 -6.44 -11.04 -17.40
C PHE A 322 -5.28 -10.05 -17.43
N ALA A 323 -4.49 -10.01 -16.37
CA ALA A 323 -3.32 -9.13 -16.27
C ALA A 323 -2.26 -9.45 -17.34
N ASP A 324 -1.96 -10.73 -17.56
CA ASP A 324 -0.99 -11.19 -18.58
C ASP A 324 -1.41 -10.82 -20.00
N ARG A 325 -2.69 -10.96 -20.33
CA ARG A 325 -3.23 -10.57 -21.64
C ARG A 325 -3.16 -9.05 -21.83
N GLN A 326 -3.57 -8.28 -20.83
CA GLN A 326 -3.46 -6.82 -20.87
C GLN A 326 -1.99 -6.40 -21.05
N TYR A 327 -1.07 -6.95 -20.25
CA TYR A 327 0.35 -6.69 -20.35
C TYR A 327 0.93 -7.05 -21.74
N SER A 328 0.55 -8.19 -22.30
CA SER A 328 1.00 -8.61 -23.63
C SER A 328 0.60 -7.63 -24.73
N VAL A 329 -0.63 -7.09 -24.67
CA VAL A 329 -1.09 -6.08 -25.62
C VAL A 329 -0.26 -4.79 -25.46
N MET A 330 0.02 -4.37 -24.21
CA MET A 330 0.82 -3.20 -23.93
C MET A 330 2.24 -3.33 -24.43
N GLN A 331 2.87 -4.48 -24.22
CA GLN A 331 4.22 -4.78 -24.74
C GLN A 331 4.24 -4.77 -26.28
N GLY A 332 3.24 -5.37 -26.93
CA GLY A 332 3.11 -5.31 -28.39
C GLY A 332 3.04 -3.86 -28.92
N LEU A 333 2.31 -3.00 -28.22
CA LEU A 333 2.23 -1.58 -28.58
C LEU A 333 3.57 -0.85 -28.32
N GLN A 334 4.16 -1.05 -27.16
CA GLN A 334 5.44 -0.42 -26.78
C GLN A 334 6.57 -0.78 -27.74
N HIS A 335 6.62 -2.04 -28.19
CA HIS A 335 7.60 -2.53 -29.16
C HIS A 335 7.21 -2.30 -30.61
N LYS A 336 6.12 -1.55 -30.85
CA LYS A 336 5.61 -1.23 -32.21
C LYS A 336 5.28 -2.48 -33.05
N GLN A 337 4.94 -3.60 -32.39
CA GLN A 337 4.51 -4.83 -33.07
C GLN A 337 3.04 -4.76 -33.51
N ILE A 338 2.25 -3.95 -32.80
CA ILE A 338 0.85 -3.68 -33.13
C ILE A 338 0.60 -2.17 -33.13
N SER A 339 -0.38 -1.71 -33.91
CA SER A 339 -0.80 -0.31 -33.92
C SER A 339 -1.68 0.03 -32.70
N GLU A 340 -1.82 1.30 -32.36
CA GLU A 340 -2.74 1.76 -31.30
C GLU A 340 -4.18 1.31 -31.54
N VAL A 341 -4.63 1.35 -32.79
CA VAL A 341 -5.98 0.89 -33.18
C VAL A 341 -6.16 -0.61 -32.90
N GLN A 342 -5.14 -1.42 -33.22
CA GLN A 342 -5.17 -2.85 -32.95
C GLN A 342 -5.11 -3.11 -31.44
N ALA A 343 -4.25 -2.43 -30.70
CA ALA A 343 -4.16 -2.53 -29.25
C ALA A 343 -5.50 -2.20 -28.59
N MET A 344 -6.12 -1.08 -28.99
CA MET A 344 -7.43 -0.68 -28.47
C MET A 344 -8.51 -1.73 -28.75
N LYS A 345 -8.56 -2.28 -29.98
CA LYS A 345 -9.50 -3.33 -30.32
C LYS A 345 -9.30 -4.58 -29.46
N MET A 346 -8.06 -4.99 -29.25
CA MET A 346 -7.72 -6.16 -28.40
C MET A 346 -8.10 -5.90 -26.93
N LEU A 347 -7.79 -4.74 -26.38
CA LEU A 347 -8.13 -4.37 -25.00
C LEU A 347 -9.65 -4.31 -24.79
N ARG A 348 -10.40 -3.73 -25.71
CA ARG A 348 -11.87 -3.72 -25.66
C ARG A 348 -12.46 -5.15 -25.71
N SER A 349 -11.82 -6.06 -26.45
CA SER A 349 -12.26 -7.47 -26.47
C SER A 349 -12.00 -8.18 -25.14
N LEU A 350 -11.02 -7.75 -24.35
CA LEU A 350 -10.80 -8.25 -23.00
C LEU A 350 -11.83 -7.69 -21.99
N GLY A 351 -12.26 -6.43 -22.18
CA GLY A 351 -13.27 -5.81 -21.34
C GLY A 351 -13.04 -4.32 -21.10
N THR A 352 -14.03 -3.67 -20.49
CA THR A 352 -13.99 -2.24 -20.16
C THR A 352 -12.81 -1.90 -19.26
N LEU A 353 -12.55 -2.72 -18.25
CA LEU A 353 -11.42 -2.53 -17.33
C LEU A 353 -10.06 -2.57 -18.05
N ALA A 354 -9.90 -3.48 -19.04
CA ALA A 354 -8.64 -3.59 -19.78
C ALA A 354 -8.40 -2.38 -20.70
N ALA A 355 -9.45 -1.81 -21.28
CA ALA A 355 -9.39 -0.67 -22.17
C ALA A 355 -9.29 0.68 -21.43
N LEU A 356 -9.74 0.74 -20.19
CA LEU A 356 -9.89 1.99 -19.41
C LEU A 356 -8.61 2.86 -19.34
N PRO A 357 -7.39 2.31 -19.15
CA PRO A 357 -6.16 3.13 -19.14
C PRO A 357 -5.88 3.86 -20.45
N PHE A 358 -6.42 3.40 -21.56
CA PHE A 358 -6.29 4.03 -22.88
C PHE A 358 -7.43 4.99 -23.19
N GLU A 359 -8.63 4.66 -22.75
CA GLU A 359 -9.81 5.49 -22.98
C GLU A 359 -9.85 6.71 -22.07
N LYS A 360 -9.25 6.58 -20.88
CA LYS A 360 -9.18 7.64 -19.87
C LYS A 360 -7.79 7.70 -19.22
N PRO A 361 -6.74 8.00 -20.01
CA PRO A 361 -5.37 8.02 -19.51
C PRO A 361 -5.17 9.00 -18.36
N GLU A 362 -5.94 10.08 -18.30
CA GLU A 362 -5.90 11.08 -17.23
C GLU A 362 -6.27 10.52 -15.84
N ILE A 363 -6.95 9.38 -15.78
CA ILE A 363 -7.28 8.71 -14.50
C ILE A 363 -6.08 7.92 -13.99
N PHE A 364 -5.17 7.48 -14.86
CA PHE A 364 -4.07 6.58 -14.54
C PHE A 364 -2.70 7.26 -14.52
N SER A 365 -2.61 8.50 -14.94
CA SER A 365 -1.33 9.19 -15.14
C SER A 365 -1.49 10.69 -14.96
N THR A 366 -1.13 11.20 -13.78
CA THR A 366 -0.65 12.56 -13.65
C THR A 366 0.87 12.48 -13.70
N SER A 367 1.47 12.79 -14.85
CA SER A 367 2.92 12.80 -14.95
C SER A 367 3.52 13.77 -13.93
N GLN A 368 4.50 13.31 -13.15
CA GLN A 368 5.32 14.24 -12.38
C GLN A 368 5.90 15.28 -13.35
N ALA A 369 5.78 16.56 -13.03
CA ALA A 369 6.39 17.60 -13.81
C ALA A 369 7.92 17.43 -13.77
N ILE A 370 8.49 16.87 -14.82
CA ILE A 370 9.94 16.65 -14.92
C ILE A 370 10.62 18.03 -14.99
N PRO A 371 11.54 18.36 -14.09
CA PRO A 371 12.26 19.62 -14.15
C PRO A 371 13.00 19.79 -15.48
N GLN A 372 13.02 20.99 -16.00
CA GLN A 372 13.70 21.29 -17.26
C GLN A 372 15.19 20.89 -17.19
N GLY A 373 15.65 20.13 -18.17
CA GLY A 373 17.04 19.65 -18.25
C GLY A 373 17.36 18.47 -17.35
N PHE A 374 16.40 17.93 -16.58
CA PHE A 374 16.64 16.78 -15.67
C PHE A 374 17.13 15.54 -16.44
N SER A 375 16.41 15.13 -17.49
CA SER A 375 16.80 13.94 -18.28
C SER A 375 18.20 14.06 -18.87
N THR A 376 18.54 15.24 -19.39
CA THR A 376 19.90 15.51 -19.89
C THR A 376 20.93 15.42 -18.76
N ALA A 377 20.66 16.03 -17.62
CA ALA A 377 21.55 16.00 -16.46
C ALA A 377 21.81 14.57 -15.96
N VAL A 378 20.77 13.73 -15.91
CA VAL A 378 20.92 12.31 -15.56
C VAL A 378 21.78 11.57 -16.57
N LEU A 379 21.51 11.75 -17.89
CA LEU A 379 22.30 11.11 -18.95
C LEU A 379 23.76 11.56 -18.92
N ASP A 380 24.02 12.85 -18.74
CA ASP A 380 25.38 13.41 -18.61
C ASP A 380 26.11 12.81 -17.41
N GLY A 381 25.43 12.70 -16.25
CA GLY A 381 25.98 12.11 -15.04
C GLY A 381 26.30 10.64 -15.18
N LEU A 382 25.40 9.86 -15.80
CA LEU A 382 25.62 8.45 -16.10
C LEU A 382 26.74 8.24 -17.15
N ALA A 383 26.78 9.08 -18.17
CA ALA A 383 27.82 9.05 -19.20
C ALA A 383 29.20 9.37 -18.59
N LEU A 384 29.26 10.40 -17.72
CA LEU A 384 30.52 10.74 -17.03
C LEU A 384 31.00 9.58 -16.15
N ARG A 385 30.10 8.93 -15.43
CA ARG A 385 30.43 7.76 -14.62
C ARG A 385 31.00 6.60 -15.45
N LYS A 386 30.51 6.40 -16.67
CA LYS A 386 30.99 5.30 -17.57
C LYS A 386 32.30 5.59 -18.23
N ARG A 387 32.74 6.84 -18.34
CA ARG A 387 33.99 7.22 -19.05
C ARG A 387 35.21 6.72 -18.29
N PRO A 388 36.19 6.08 -18.99
CA PRO A 388 37.45 5.66 -18.37
C PRO A 388 38.21 6.84 -17.75
N GLU A 389 38.17 8.01 -18.42
CA GLU A 389 38.90 9.22 -18.03
C GLU A 389 38.12 10.11 -17.04
N ILE A 390 37.25 9.53 -16.24
CA ILE A 390 36.59 10.31 -15.17
C ILE A 390 37.65 10.88 -14.22
N ASN A 391 37.58 12.18 -13.95
CA ASN A 391 38.45 12.88 -13.02
C ASN A 391 37.71 13.91 -12.18
N ILE A 392 38.33 14.45 -11.17
CA ILE A 392 37.71 15.38 -10.19
C ILE A 392 37.20 16.63 -10.91
N GLU A 393 38.00 17.21 -11.82
CA GLU A 393 37.62 18.46 -12.54
C GLU A 393 36.31 18.29 -13.33
N LYS A 394 36.14 17.14 -14.02
CA LYS A 394 34.91 16.83 -14.74
C LYS A 394 33.71 16.63 -13.81
N ILE A 395 33.92 16.03 -12.63
CA ILE A 395 32.87 15.84 -11.62
C ILE A 395 32.46 17.20 -11.03
N GLU A 396 33.41 18.08 -10.73
CA GLU A 396 33.15 19.44 -10.24
C GLU A 396 32.41 20.29 -11.30
N ALA A 397 32.82 20.18 -12.57
CA ALA A 397 32.13 20.84 -13.67
C ALA A 397 30.68 20.36 -13.81
N TYR A 398 30.45 19.04 -13.65
CA TYR A 398 29.10 18.47 -13.63
C TYR A 398 28.30 18.99 -12.42
N ALA A 399 28.89 18.99 -11.22
CA ALA A 399 28.26 19.53 -10.04
C ALA A 399 27.84 21.00 -10.21
N LYS A 400 28.71 21.83 -10.76
CA LYS A 400 28.41 23.23 -11.09
C LYS A 400 27.26 23.35 -12.10
N SER A 401 27.25 22.52 -13.13
CA SER A 401 26.15 22.46 -14.11
C SER A 401 24.79 22.11 -13.44
N LEU A 402 24.78 21.23 -12.42
CA LEU A 402 23.57 20.96 -11.65
C LEU A 402 23.09 22.18 -10.85
N ASP A 403 24.02 22.94 -10.27
CA ASP A 403 23.70 24.15 -9.51
C ASP A 403 23.15 25.25 -10.44
N GLU A 404 23.76 25.47 -11.60
CA GLU A 404 23.29 26.41 -12.64
C GLU A 404 21.88 26.07 -13.14
N LYS A 405 21.60 24.77 -13.33
CA LYS A 405 20.28 24.26 -13.73
C LYS A 405 19.28 24.13 -12.57
N ARG A 406 19.67 24.43 -11.35
CA ARG A 406 18.89 24.24 -10.13
C ARG A 406 18.40 22.80 -9.91
N LEU A 407 19.20 21.81 -10.35
CA LEU A 407 18.88 20.38 -10.26
C LEU A 407 19.61 19.67 -9.13
N ARG A 408 20.50 20.35 -8.38
CA ARG A 408 21.31 19.74 -7.32
C ARG A 408 20.46 19.01 -6.28
N HIS A 409 19.37 19.62 -5.86
CA HIS A 409 18.48 19.05 -4.83
C HIS A 409 17.69 17.82 -5.29
N VAL A 410 17.58 17.60 -6.61
CA VAL A 410 16.89 16.43 -7.19
C VAL A 410 17.88 15.30 -7.47
N LEU A 411 19.16 15.63 -7.70
CA LEU A 411 20.23 14.71 -8.07
C LEU A 411 21.36 14.69 -7.03
N GLU A 412 21.02 14.88 -5.74
CA GLU A 412 22.00 14.92 -4.65
C GLU A 412 22.90 13.67 -4.57
N TRP A 413 22.36 12.52 -5.00
CA TRP A 413 23.04 11.23 -4.98
C TRP A 413 24.06 11.06 -6.13
N MET A 414 23.95 11.83 -7.22
CA MET A 414 24.74 11.59 -8.44
C MET A 414 26.21 11.96 -8.29
N VAL A 415 26.51 13.11 -7.70
CA VAL A 415 27.89 13.59 -7.54
C VAL A 415 28.71 12.71 -6.59
N PRO A 416 28.19 12.35 -5.39
CA PRO A 416 28.87 11.38 -4.55
C PRO A 416 29.09 10.01 -5.25
N TRP A 417 28.13 9.56 -6.06
CA TRP A 417 28.29 8.33 -6.81
C TRP A 417 29.41 8.39 -7.86
N GLN A 418 29.55 9.52 -8.54
CA GLN A 418 30.67 9.75 -9.47
C GLN A 418 32.03 9.77 -8.74
N MET A 419 32.11 10.45 -7.59
CA MET A 419 33.30 10.47 -6.74
C MET A 419 33.69 9.07 -6.27
N ALA A 420 32.69 8.29 -5.81
CA ALA A 420 32.91 6.89 -5.43
C ALA A 420 33.48 6.07 -6.62
N THR A 421 32.91 6.23 -7.82
CA THR A 421 33.37 5.53 -9.03
C THR A 421 34.79 5.94 -9.44
N TYR A 422 35.10 7.23 -9.34
CA TYR A 422 36.47 7.73 -9.61
C TYR A 422 37.51 7.08 -8.69
N HIS A 423 37.28 7.10 -7.39
CA HIS A 423 38.17 6.49 -6.42
C HIS A 423 38.19 4.97 -6.51
N TYR A 424 37.04 4.32 -6.81
CA TYR A 424 36.96 2.88 -7.03
C TYR A 424 37.89 2.42 -8.17
N ARG A 425 37.85 3.11 -9.32
CA ARG A 425 38.71 2.80 -10.48
C ARG A 425 40.19 3.00 -10.22
N ALA A 426 40.55 3.90 -9.33
CA ALA A 426 41.89 4.09 -8.85
C ALA A 426 42.28 3.14 -7.70
N GLU A 427 41.46 2.10 -7.45
CA GLU A 427 41.61 1.11 -6.37
C GLU A 427 41.75 1.71 -4.97
N ARG A 428 41.30 2.97 -4.79
CA ARG A 428 41.32 3.69 -3.52
C ARG A 428 40.00 3.43 -2.76
N TYR A 429 39.73 2.16 -2.45
CA TYR A 429 38.43 1.72 -1.90
C TYR A 429 38.08 2.39 -0.58
N ALA A 430 39.06 2.63 0.29
CA ALA A 430 38.83 3.32 1.57
C ALA A 430 38.35 4.78 1.39
N VAL A 431 38.84 5.45 0.32
CA VAL A 431 38.38 6.80 -0.02
C VAL A 431 37.05 6.78 -0.76
N ALA A 432 36.79 5.76 -1.58
CA ALA A 432 35.56 5.59 -2.32
C ALA A 432 34.34 5.33 -1.39
N TYR A 433 34.58 4.65 -0.27
CA TYR A 433 33.51 4.15 0.60
C TYR A 433 32.62 5.26 1.19
N PRO A 434 33.11 6.34 1.83
CA PRO A 434 32.25 7.39 2.35
C PRO A 434 31.40 8.07 1.26
N PHE A 435 31.90 8.17 0.03
CA PHE A 435 31.15 8.74 -1.09
C PHE A 435 30.02 7.82 -1.54
N ILE A 436 30.25 6.51 -1.62
CA ILE A 436 29.17 5.59 -2.01
C ILE A 436 28.11 5.46 -0.90
N GLN A 437 28.53 5.56 0.35
CA GLN A 437 27.60 5.60 1.49
C GLN A 437 26.70 6.82 1.41
N ASP A 438 27.26 8.00 1.20
CA ASP A 438 26.47 9.26 1.03
C ASP A 438 25.52 9.15 -0.19
N ALA A 439 26.02 8.61 -1.32
CA ALA A 439 25.21 8.39 -2.50
C ALA A 439 24.04 7.42 -2.22
N PHE A 440 24.29 6.32 -1.52
CA PHE A 440 23.29 5.32 -1.17
C PHE A 440 22.20 5.90 -0.27
N GLU A 441 22.58 6.63 0.77
CA GLU A 441 21.62 7.26 1.69
C GLU A 441 20.71 8.29 0.99
N LYS A 442 21.29 9.08 0.08
CA LYS A 442 20.52 10.06 -0.72
C LYS A 442 19.66 9.44 -1.80
N ALA A 443 20.06 8.29 -2.35
CA ALA A 443 19.37 7.63 -3.46
C ALA A 443 18.15 6.79 -3.03
N GLN A 444 18.17 6.23 -1.81
CA GLN A 444 17.20 5.22 -1.34
C GLN A 444 15.75 5.58 -1.62
N TYR A 445 15.37 6.84 -1.44
CA TYR A 445 13.99 7.30 -1.54
C TYR A 445 13.74 8.31 -2.67
N CYS A 446 14.59 8.34 -3.71
CA CYS A 446 14.35 9.24 -4.84
C CYS A 446 14.90 8.76 -6.19
N ALA A 447 15.88 7.86 -6.22
CA ALA A 447 16.61 7.55 -7.44
C ALA A 447 15.95 6.49 -8.36
N GLY A 448 14.87 5.84 -7.92
CA GLY A 448 14.13 4.85 -8.71
C GLY A 448 15.05 3.75 -9.27
N SER A 449 14.94 3.45 -10.56
CA SER A 449 15.70 2.38 -11.22
C SER A 449 17.23 2.57 -11.20
N HIS A 450 17.72 3.77 -10.96
CA HIS A 450 19.16 4.00 -10.83
C HIS A 450 19.77 3.34 -9.58
N GLN A 451 18.94 2.97 -8.60
CA GLN A 451 19.34 2.21 -7.44
C GLN A 451 19.92 0.84 -7.78
N TYR A 452 19.54 0.21 -8.90
CA TYR A 452 20.07 -1.11 -9.30
C TYR A 452 21.60 -1.18 -9.35
N LEU A 453 22.22 -0.17 -9.94
CA LEU A 453 23.68 -0.12 -10.04
C LEU A 453 24.34 0.43 -8.78
N LEU A 454 23.73 1.45 -8.17
CA LEU A 454 24.29 2.12 -7.01
C LEU A 454 24.34 1.19 -5.80
N VAL A 455 23.26 0.45 -5.54
CA VAL A 455 23.18 -0.50 -4.42
C VAL A 455 24.22 -1.63 -4.57
N ASN A 456 24.38 -2.18 -5.77
CA ASN A 456 25.41 -3.21 -6.04
C ASN A 456 26.82 -2.68 -5.75
N GLN A 457 27.13 -1.44 -6.17
CA GLN A 457 28.43 -0.81 -5.90
C GLN A 457 28.62 -0.49 -4.40
N TYR A 458 27.55 -0.10 -3.69
CA TYR A 458 27.59 0.10 -2.24
C TYR A 458 27.91 -1.20 -1.50
N ILE A 459 27.23 -2.30 -1.84
CA ILE A 459 27.46 -3.63 -1.26
C ILE A 459 28.93 -4.06 -1.46
N GLU A 460 29.45 -3.89 -2.68
CA GLU A 460 30.81 -4.24 -3.01
C GLU A 460 31.84 -3.41 -2.22
N LEU A 461 31.69 -2.08 -2.22
CA LEU A 461 32.60 -1.19 -1.49
C LEU A 461 32.53 -1.40 0.03
N ALA A 462 31.36 -1.73 0.58
CA ALA A 462 31.23 -2.10 1.98
C ALA A 462 32.04 -3.37 2.30
N ALA A 463 32.00 -4.40 1.43
CA ALA A 463 32.80 -5.60 1.58
C ALA A 463 34.29 -5.31 1.49
N LYS A 464 34.76 -4.55 0.47
CA LYS A 464 36.15 -4.18 0.28
C LYS A 464 36.75 -3.39 1.46
N ASN A 465 35.91 -2.68 2.20
CA ASN A 465 36.31 -1.91 3.38
C ASN A 465 36.03 -2.62 4.72
N ASP A 466 35.73 -3.91 4.66
CA ASP A 466 35.43 -4.72 5.85
C ASP A 466 34.27 -4.21 6.70
N LYS A 467 33.27 -3.61 6.05
CA LYS A 467 32.07 -3.03 6.69
C LYS A 467 30.90 -4.01 6.62
N TRP A 468 30.96 -5.06 7.43
CA TRP A 468 29.96 -6.12 7.48
C TRP A 468 28.52 -5.61 7.69
N ARG A 469 28.33 -4.64 8.60
CA ARG A 469 27.01 -4.08 8.89
C ARG A 469 26.40 -3.39 7.65
N ASP A 470 27.21 -2.62 6.94
CA ASP A 470 26.75 -1.86 5.77
C ASP A 470 26.56 -2.76 4.55
N PHE A 471 27.40 -3.79 4.42
CA PHE A 471 27.20 -4.86 3.44
C PHE A 471 25.83 -5.53 3.63
N LYS A 472 25.50 -5.94 4.85
CA LYS A 472 24.19 -6.52 5.17
C LYS A 472 23.05 -5.54 4.87
N ARG A 473 23.16 -4.27 5.30
CA ARG A 473 22.17 -3.22 5.03
C ARG A 473 21.90 -3.07 3.53
N GLY A 474 22.97 -3.10 2.70
CA GLY A 474 22.81 -3.02 1.25
C GLY A 474 22.07 -4.22 0.66
N ILE A 475 22.38 -5.44 1.14
CA ILE A 475 21.68 -6.66 0.72
C ILE A 475 20.22 -6.65 1.18
N GLU A 476 19.93 -6.28 2.41
CA GLU A 476 18.57 -6.16 2.95
C GLU A 476 17.74 -5.17 2.13
N TRP A 477 18.32 -4.03 1.77
CA TRP A 477 17.67 -3.05 0.90
C TRP A 477 17.44 -3.58 -0.52
N ALA A 478 18.44 -4.24 -1.12
CA ALA A 478 18.31 -4.85 -2.44
C ALA A 478 17.22 -5.93 -2.46
N THR A 479 17.19 -6.80 -1.45
CA THR A 479 16.18 -7.86 -1.28
C THR A 479 14.79 -7.24 -1.16
N TYR A 480 14.65 -6.21 -0.31
CA TYR A 480 13.39 -5.50 -0.11
C TYR A 480 12.84 -4.91 -1.41
N LEU A 481 13.69 -4.29 -2.23
CA LEU A 481 13.29 -3.73 -3.52
C LEU A 481 13.17 -4.77 -4.64
N GLY A 482 13.58 -6.03 -4.41
CA GLY A 482 13.69 -7.03 -5.45
C GLY A 482 14.79 -6.69 -6.48
N ILE A 483 15.84 -5.99 -6.05
CA ILE A 483 17.03 -5.72 -6.85
C ILE A 483 17.91 -6.95 -6.85
N GLU A 484 18.28 -7.41 -8.04
CA GLU A 484 19.19 -8.53 -8.21
C GLU A 484 20.62 -8.13 -7.78
N VAL A 485 21.13 -8.78 -6.74
CA VAL A 485 22.52 -8.61 -6.31
C VAL A 485 23.34 -9.62 -7.05
N ARG A 486 24.41 -9.18 -7.73
CA ARG A 486 25.35 -10.06 -8.44
C ARG A 486 25.79 -11.18 -7.49
N TRP A 487 25.69 -12.43 -7.93
CA TRP A 487 26.08 -13.67 -7.22
C TRP A 487 25.08 -14.17 -6.15
N LEU A 488 24.12 -13.38 -5.68
CA LEU A 488 23.03 -13.85 -4.83
C LEU A 488 21.86 -14.26 -5.72
N ARG A 489 21.69 -15.57 -5.93
CA ARG A 489 20.49 -16.10 -6.57
C ARG A 489 19.31 -16.02 -5.58
N LYS A 490 18.09 -16.04 -6.12
CA LYS A 490 16.76 -15.80 -5.53
C LYS A 490 16.42 -16.46 -4.18
N ASP A 491 17.30 -17.26 -3.60
CA ASP A 491 17.07 -17.87 -2.29
C ASP A 491 17.49 -16.90 -1.18
N ASP A 492 16.70 -16.79 -0.14
CA ASP A 492 17.05 -16.01 1.06
C ASP A 492 18.43 -16.45 1.57
N PRO A 493 19.42 -15.55 1.57
CA PRO A 493 20.77 -15.94 1.89
C PRO A 493 20.89 -16.27 3.38
N THR A 494 21.26 -17.50 3.69
CA THR A 494 21.62 -17.87 5.06
C THR A 494 22.83 -17.04 5.53
N GLN A 495 23.00 -16.88 6.83
CA GLN A 495 24.11 -16.12 7.40
C GLN A 495 25.49 -16.64 6.90
N GLU A 496 25.60 -17.95 6.67
CA GLU A 496 26.79 -18.63 6.14
C GLU A 496 27.05 -18.21 4.68
N LYS A 497 26.03 -18.24 3.83
CA LYS A 497 26.10 -17.75 2.44
C LYS A 497 26.50 -16.28 2.38
N LEU A 498 25.94 -15.44 3.23
CA LEU A 498 26.31 -14.02 3.31
C LEU A 498 27.78 -13.84 3.72
N GLY A 499 28.29 -14.62 4.68
CA GLY A 499 29.69 -14.61 5.07
C GLY A 499 30.62 -15.00 3.92
N PHE A 500 30.29 -16.06 3.19
CA PHE A 500 31.02 -16.47 1.99
C PHE A 500 31.03 -15.36 0.92
N PHE A 501 29.90 -14.77 0.66
CA PHE A 501 29.76 -13.67 -0.30
C PHE A 501 30.59 -12.46 0.06
N PHE A 502 30.58 -12.08 1.32
CA PHE A 502 31.38 -10.98 1.84
C PHE A 502 32.87 -11.20 1.57
N GLU A 503 33.39 -12.39 1.83
CA GLU A 503 34.78 -12.73 1.59
C GLU A 503 35.13 -12.81 0.08
N VAL A 504 34.18 -13.27 -0.76
CA VAL A 504 34.37 -13.25 -2.22
C VAL A 504 34.44 -11.82 -2.74
N MET A 505 33.53 -10.93 -2.30
CA MET A 505 33.48 -9.53 -2.74
C MET A 505 34.68 -8.71 -2.28
N LYS A 506 35.30 -9.03 -1.14
CA LYS A 506 36.58 -8.43 -0.73
C LYS A 506 37.68 -8.63 -1.75
N LYS A 507 37.72 -9.80 -2.37
CA LYS A 507 38.83 -10.24 -3.27
C LYS A 507 38.50 -9.98 -4.74
N ALA A 508 37.24 -9.92 -5.11
CA ALA A 508 36.84 -9.77 -6.51
C ALA A 508 37.14 -8.35 -7.02
N VAL A 509 37.66 -8.27 -8.25
CA VAL A 509 37.78 -7.01 -8.99
C VAL A 509 36.63 -7.00 -10.01
N TYR A 510 35.66 -6.10 -9.84
CA TYR A 510 34.61 -5.94 -10.81
C TYR A 510 34.93 -4.81 -11.77
N ALA A 511 34.68 -5.05 -13.05
CA ALA A 511 34.68 -3.97 -14.03
C ALA A 511 33.44 -3.11 -13.80
N VAL A 512 33.63 -1.85 -13.42
CA VAL A 512 32.56 -0.84 -13.24
C VAL A 512 32.20 -0.22 -14.61
#